data_f3b4f163ed24435d5db9867a728522ad
#
_entry.id   f3b4f163ed24435d5db9867a728522ad
#
_cell.length_a   1.000
_cell.length_b   1.000
_cell.length_c   1.000
_cell.angle_alpha   90.00
_cell.angle_beta   90.00
_cell.angle_gamma   90.00
#
_symmetry.space_group_name_H-M   'P 1'
#
loop_
_entity.id
_entity.type
_entity.pdbx_description
1 polymer ?
#
loop_
_entity_poly.entity_id
_entity_poly.type
_entity_poly.pdbx_seq_one_letter_code
_entity_poly.pdbx_strand_id
1 'polypeptide(L)'
;AILVAPDDGVVARLISKLVYLWRVQCEDRLASLWRAEESGQARDGDAFGGLVSRWLCVNGQVRKQKNGLVLTPQGRLNAEVIVRSHRLWETWLGRHVDLPVDHLHPPAEWIEHHLGEQVRKRIENELGNEDVDPHGSVIPREKK
;
A
#
# COMPACT_ATOMS: atom_id res chain seq x y z
N ALA A 1 33.50 17.52 1.90
CA ALA A 1 32.38 18.31 2.42
C ALA A 1 31.04 18.00 1.74
N ILE A 2 31.02 17.45 0.51
CA ILE A 2 29.76 17.13 -0.25
C ILE A 2 29.09 15.84 0.25
N LEU A 3 29.80 14.95 0.91
CA LEU A 3 29.27 13.64 1.37
C LEU A 3 28.34 13.72 2.60
N VAL A 4 28.44 14.77 3.40
CA VAL A 4 27.78 14.87 4.72
C VAL A 4 26.99 16.18 4.88
N ALA A 5 26.65 16.87 3.80
CA ALA A 5 25.75 18.02 3.89
C ALA A 5 24.35 17.55 4.36
N PRO A 6 23.72 18.19 5.38
CA PRO A 6 22.52 17.66 6.02
C PRO A 6 21.32 17.53 5.09
N ASP A 7 21.19 18.35 4.06
CA ASP A 7 20.02 18.35 3.19
C ASP A 7 20.26 17.86 1.74
N ASP A 8 21.52 17.89 1.24
CA ASP A 8 21.88 17.54 -0.15
C ASP A 8 22.98 16.47 -0.28
N GLY A 9 23.42 15.90 0.82
CA GLY A 9 24.49 14.90 0.81
C GLY A 9 24.04 13.57 0.21
N VAL A 10 24.96 12.88 -0.50
CA VAL A 10 24.73 11.53 -1.06
C VAL A 10 24.21 10.57 0.00
N VAL A 11 24.71 10.68 1.24
CA VAL A 11 24.29 9.85 2.38
C VAL A 11 22.84 10.14 2.75
N ALA A 12 22.43 11.40 2.83
CA ALA A 12 21.05 11.77 3.13
C ALA A 12 20.07 11.24 2.08
N ARG A 13 20.43 11.34 0.80
CA ARG A 13 19.63 10.79 -0.32
C ARG A 13 19.53 9.26 -0.27
N LEU A 14 20.62 8.57 0.07
CA LEU A 14 20.61 7.11 0.25
C LEU A 14 19.72 6.69 1.41
N ILE A 15 19.82 7.37 2.56
CA ILE A 15 18.97 7.09 3.72
C ILE A 15 17.51 7.32 3.39
N SER A 16 17.17 8.45 2.75
CA SER A 16 15.80 8.76 2.34
C SER A 16 15.24 7.70 1.39
N LYS A 17 16.06 7.24 0.43
CA LYS A 17 15.67 6.16 -0.49
C LYS A 17 15.45 4.84 0.25
N LEU A 18 16.31 4.48 1.20
CA LEU A 18 16.16 3.26 1.98
C LEU A 18 14.91 3.31 2.87
N VAL A 19 14.64 4.44 3.52
CA VAL A 19 13.42 4.64 4.33
C VAL A 19 12.18 4.54 3.46
N TYR A 20 12.20 5.14 2.27
CA TYR A 20 11.11 5.04 1.32
C TYR A 20 10.85 3.59 0.89
N LEU A 21 11.89 2.86 0.45
CA LEU A 21 11.76 1.45 0.07
C LEU A 21 11.25 0.58 1.20
N TRP A 22 11.72 0.84 2.43
CA TRP A 22 11.24 0.13 3.61
C TRP A 22 9.74 0.37 3.86
N ARG A 23 9.30 1.62 3.74
CA ARG A 23 7.88 1.97 3.87
C ARG A 23 7.03 1.23 2.84
N VAL A 24 7.42 1.29 1.56
CA VAL A 24 6.74 0.57 0.47
C VAL A 24 6.60 -0.92 0.79
N GLN A 25 7.68 -1.58 1.22
CA GLN A 25 7.64 -3.00 1.57
C GLN A 25 6.68 -3.30 2.74
N CYS A 26 6.58 -2.40 3.73
CA CYS A 26 5.62 -2.54 4.82
C CYS A 26 4.18 -2.38 4.34
N GLU A 27 3.91 -1.39 3.50
CA GLU A 27 2.60 -1.11 2.92
C GLU A 27 2.14 -2.28 2.03
N ASP A 28 2.99 -2.75 1.13
CA ASP A 28 2.72 -3.92 0.27
C ASP A 28 2.41 -5.17 1.09
N ARG A 29 3.15 -5.39 2.17
CA ARG A 29 2.90 -6.55 3.04
C ARG A 29 1.54 -6.47 3.74
N LEU A 30 1.16 -5.30 4.23
CA LEU A 30 -0.17 -5.09 4.84
C LEU A 30 -1.29 -5.27 3.82
N ALA A 31 -1.15 -4.68 2.63
CA ALA A 31 -2.11 -4.83 1.54
C ALA A 31 -2.25 -6.29 1.08
N SER A 32 -1.14 -7.01 0.94
CA SER A 32 -1.13 -8.44 0.60
C SER A 32 -1.89 -9.29 1.62
N LEU A 33 -1.66 -9.07 2.91
CA LEU A 33 -2.37 -9.78 3.98
C LEU A 33 -3.88 -9.48 3.96
N TRP A 34 -4.25 -8.23 3.70
CA TRP A 34 -5.65 -7.83 3.62
C TRP A 34 -6.36 -8.48 2.43
N ARG A 35 -5.73 -8.46 1.23
CA ARG A 35 -6.25 -9.12 0.02
C ARG A 35 -6.39 -10.63 0.20
N ALA A 36 -5.44 -11.27 0.88
CA ALA A 36 -5.51 -12.69 1.21
C ALA A 36 -6.69 -13.01 2.13
N GLU A 37 -6.99 -12.16 3.11
CA GLU A 37 -8.17 -12.30 3.96
C GLU A 37 -9.48 -12.07 3.19
N GLU A 38 -9.52 -11.09 2.26
CA GLU A 38 -10.67 -10.80 1.41
C GLU A 38 -10.99 -11.98 0.47
N SER A 39 -9.98 -12.57 -0.15
CA SER A 39 -10.14 -13.67 -1.10
C SER A 39 -10.32 -15.04 -0.44
N GLY A 40 -10.16 -15.14 0.89
CA GLY A 40 -10.18 -16.42 1.60
C GLY A 40 -9.03 -17.36 1.24
N GLN A 41 -8.00 -16.84 0.58
CA GLN A 41 -6.81 -17.63 0.21
C GLN A 41 -5.93 -17.94 1.42
N ALA A 42 -5.24 -19.08 1.36
CA ALA A 42 -4.26 -19.44 2.38
C ALA A 42 -3.17 -18.36 2.43
N ARG A 43 -2.87 -17.92 3.65
CA ARG A 43 -1.86 -16.90 3.91
C ARG A 43 -0.50 -17.38 3.46
N ASP A 44 0.11 -16.60 2.61
CA ASP A 44 1.40 -16.91 2.01
C ASP A 44 2.47 -17.10 3.09
N GLY A 45 3.17 -18.20 3.01
CA GLY A 45 4.31 -18.45 3.87
C GLY A 45 5.37 -17.39 3.64
N ASP A 46 6.00 -16.96 4.70
CA ASP A 46 6.92 -15.84 4.83
C ASP A 46 8.25 -16.04 4.05
N ALA A 47 8.18 -16.21 2.72
CA ALA A 47 9.37 -16.49 1.91
C ALA A 47 10.32 -15.28 1.76
N PHE A 48 9.84 -14.04 1.96
CA PHE A 48 10.66 -12.83 1.78
C PHE A 48 10.54 -11.78 2.90
N GLY A 49 9.72 -12.02 3.92
CA GLY A 49 9.27 -11.01 4.85
C GLY A 49 9.92 -10.99 6.23
N GLY A 50 11.00 -11.72 6.47
CA GLY A 50 11.55 -11.89 7.82
C GLY A 50 11.73 -10.59 8.60
N LEU A 51 12.34 -9.56 8.04
CA LEU A 51 12.58 -8.27 8.71
C LEU A 51 11.33 -7.39 8.72
N VAL A 52 10.64 -7.26 7.59
CA VAL A 52 9.39 -6.49 7.45
C VAL A 52 8.31 -7.07 8.36
N SER A 53 8.11 -8.38 8.31
CA SER A 53 7.11 -9.05 9.16
C SER A 53 7.43 -8.93 10.65
N ARG A 54 8.70 -9.02 11.04
CA ARG A 54 9.12 -8.79 12.44
C ARG A 54 8.87 -7.35 12.87
N TRP A 55 9.20 -6.38 12.02
CA TRP A 55 8.91 -4.97 12.26
C TRP A 55 7.42 -4.72 12.43
N LEU A 56 6.59 -5.24 11.54
CA LEU A 56 5.12 -5.12 11.61
C LEU A 56 4.56 -5.80 12.87
N CYS A 57 5.14 -6.93 13.33
CA CYS A 57 4.78 -7.56 14.60
C CYS A 57 5.13 -6.66 15.79
N VAL A 58 6.35 -6.12 15.83
CA VAL A 58 6.79 -5.22 16.93
C VAL A 58 5.93 -3.97 17.00
N ASN A 59 5.52 -3.43 15.84
CA ASN A 59 4.64 -2.26 15.76
C ASN A 59 3.15 -2.60 15.89
N GLY A 60 2.80 -3.82 16.27
CA GLY A 60 1.43 -4.21 16.53
C GLY A 60 0.51 -4.21 15.30
N GLN A 61 1.05 -4.22 14.08
CA GLN A 61 0.27 -4.24 12.85
C GLN A 61 -0.17 -5.66 12.45
N VAL A 62 0.68 -6.64 12.74
CA VAL A 62 0.41 -8.05 12.47
C VAL A 62 0.76 -8.91 13.68
N ARG A 63 0.21 -10.11 13.75
CA ARG A 63 0.53 -11.12 14.75
C ARG A 63 0.74 -12.48 14.11
N LYS A 64 1.58 -13.30 14.71
CA LYS A 64 1.77 -14.69 14.28
C LYS A 64 0.62 -15.57 14.74
N GLN A 65 0.16 -16.45 13.86
CA GLN A 65 -0.76 -17.56 14.13
C GLN A 65 -0.17 -18.86 13.59
N LYS A 66 -0.82 -20.00 13.91
CA LYS A 66 -0.37 -21.35 13.46
C LYS A 66 -0.16 -21.43 11.94
N ASN A 67 -0.98 -20.73 11.17
CA ASN A 67 -1.01 -20.78 9.70
C ASN A 67 -0.45 -19.50 9.04
N GLY A 68 0.43 -18.75 9.70
CA GLY A 68 1.05 -17.56 9.12
C GLY A 68 0.79 -16.27 9.90
N LEU A 69 0.90 -15.14 9.21
CA LEU A 69 0.66 -13.82 9.78
C LEU A 69 -0.81 -13.42 9.59
N VAL A 70 -1.33 -12.69 10.56
CA VAL A 70 -2.66 -12.10 10.52
C VAL A 70 -2.61 -10.63 10.89
N LEU A 71 -3.46 -9.83 10.28
CA LEU A 71 -3.62 -8.44 10.64
C LEU A 71 -4.20 -8.31 12.06
N THR A 72 -3.68 -7.37 12.82
CA THR A 72 -4.33 -6.90 14.04
C THR A 72 -5.48 -5.93 13.65
N PRO A 73 -6.35 -5.52 14.59
CA PRO A 73 -7.34 -4.47 14.30
C PRO A 73 -6.68 -3.19 13.75
N GLN A 74 -5.55 -2.77 14.32
CA GLN A 74 -4.81 -1.61 13.83
C GLN A 74 -4.20 -1.83 12.45
N GLY A 75 -3.57 -3.00 12.24
CA GLY A 75 -3.01 -3.37 10.93
C GLY A 75 -4.08 -3.45 9.84
N ARG A 76 -5.29 -3.91 10.19
CA ARG A 76 -6.42 -3.95 9.28
C ARG A 76 -6.85 -2.55 8.84
N LEU A 77 -6.98 -1.61 9.78
CA LEU A 77 -7.32 -0.22 9.46
C LEU A 77 -6.28 0.40 8.52
N ASN A 78 -5.00 0.20 8.80
CA ASN A 78 -3.94 0.72 7.94
C ASN A 78 -3.95 0.05 6.56
N ALA A 79 -4.13 -1.26 6.48
CA ALA A 79 -4.24 -1.99 5.22
C ALA A 79 -5.47 -1.55 4.40
N GLU A 80 -6.62 -1.31 5.04
CA GLU A 80 -7.82 -0.78 4.37
C GLU A 80 -7.54 0.57 3.69
N VAL A 81 -6.81 1.48 4.35
CA VAL A 81 -6.43 2.77 3.76
C VAL A 81 -5.54 2.59 2.53
N ILE A 82 -4.54 1.71 2.63
CA ILE A 82 -3.61 1.42 1.53
C ILE A 82 -4.37 0.82 0.34
N VAL A 83 -5.15 -0.24 0.57
CA VAL A 83 -5.92 -0.91 -0.50
C VAL A 83 -6.95 0.03 -1.12
N ARG A 84 -7.62 0.86 -0.29
CA ARG A 84 -8.52 1.89 -0.80
C ARG A 84 -7.80 2.86 -1.74
N SER A 85 -6.65 3.39 -1.31
CA SER A 85 -5.84 4.32 -2.12
C SER A 85 -5.49 3.69 -3.47
N HIS A 86 -4.99 2.46 -3.45
CA HIS A 86 -4.63 1.73 -4.66
C HIS A 86 -5.80 1.55 -5.63
N ARG A 87 -6.95 1.07 -5.15
CA ARG A 87 -8.15 0.85 -5.97
C ARG A 87 -8.74 2.15 -6.52
N LEU A 88 -8.64 3.24 -5.78
CA LEU A 88 -9.02 4.57 -6.27
C LEU A 88 -8.11 5.04 -7.41
N TRP A 89 -6.80 4.80 -7.30
CA TRP A 89 -5.85 5.12 -8.37
C TRP A 89 -6.12 4.29 -9.63
N GLU A 90 -6.36 3.00 -9.51
CA GLU A 90 -6.72 2.14 -10.64
C GLU A 90 -8.02 2.64 -11.31
N THR A 91 -9.02 3.02 -10.52
CA THR A 91 -10.30 3.53 -11.03
C THR A 91 -10.11 4.86 -11.76
N TRP A 92 -9.33 5.77 -11.19
CA TRP A 92 -9.04 7.06 -11.82
C TRP A 92 -8.25 6.90 -13.12
N LEU A 93 -7.22 6.08 -13.12
CA LEU A 93 -6.42 5.76 -14.30
C LEU A 93 -7.29 5.12 -15.39
N GLY A 94 -8.13 4.17 -15.05
CA GLY A 94 -9.03 3.52 -15.99
C GLY A 94 -10.03 4.46 -16.67
N ARG A 95 -10.30 5.63 -16.05
CA ARG A 95 -11.16 6.68 -16.65
C ARG A 95 -10.42 7.69 -17.50
N HIS A 96 -9.17 7.98 -17.17
CA HIS A 96 -8.42 9.10 -17.72
C HIS A 96 -7.30 8.69 -18.67
N VAL A 97 -6.92 7.41 -18.64
CA VAL A 97 -5.83 6.87 -19.45
C VAL A 97 -6.36 5.70 -20.27
N ASP A 98 -6.09 5.71 -21.55
CA ASP A 98 -6.46 4.60 -22.46
C ASP A 98 -5.49 3.43 -22.31
N LEU A 99 -5.63 2.72 -21.18
CA LEU A 99 -4.87 1.52 -20.86
C LEU A 99 -5.81 0.33 -20.65
N PRO A 100 -5.43 -0.87 -21.10
CA PRO A 100 -6.12 -2.10 -20.74
C PRO A 100 -6.19 -2.26 -19.20
N VAL A 101 -7.29 -2.85 -18.70
CA VAL A 101 -7.54 -2.99 -17.26
C VAL A 101 -6.42 -3.76 -16.55
N ASP A 102 -5.86 -4.78 -17.19
CA ASP A 102 -4.73 -5.58 -16.70
C ASP A 102 -3.39 -4.81 -16.65
N HIS A 103 -3.33 -3.63 -17.29
CA HIS A 103 -2.16 -2.75 -17.28
C HIS A 103 -2.27 -1.55 -16.31
N LEU A 104 -3.36 -1.42 -15.57
CA LEU A 104 -3.58 -0.30 -14.63
C LEU A 104 -2.80 -0.45 -13.31
N HIS A 105 -2.55 -1.70 -12.90
CA HIS A 105 -1.93 -1.98 -11.61
C HIS A 105 -0.53 -1.38 -11.42
N PRO A 106 0.45 -1.56 -12.31
CA PRO A 106 1.79 -1.02 -12.12
C PRO A 106 1.84 0.52 -12.03
N PRO A 107 1.14 1.31 -12.89
CA PRO A 107 1.12 2.76 -12.73
C PRO A 107 0.37 3.21 -11.48
N ALA A 108 -0.71 2.53 -11.06
CA ALA A 108 -1.43 2.85 -9.84
C ALA A 108 -0.54 2.66 -8.60
N GLU A 109 0.18 1.54 -8.51
CA GLU A 109 1.15 1.25 -7.45
C GLU A 109 2.26 2.31 -7.38
N TRP A 110 2.83 2.68 -8.54
CA TRP A 110 3.86 3.71 -8.58
C TRP A 110 3.34 5.07 -8.09
N ILE A 111 2.16 5.47 -8.54
CA ILE A 111 1.53 6.76 -8.20
C ILE A 111 1.19 6.81 -6.71
N GLU A 112 0.61 5.74 -6.16
CA GLU A 112 0.22 5.62 -4.75
C GLU A 112 1.37 5.99 -3.81
N HIS A 113 2.55 5.47 -4.10
CA HIS A 113 3.72 5.71 -3.27
C HIS A 113 4.41 7.07 -3.48
N HIS A 114 4.13 7.75 -4.60
CA HIS A 114 4.81 9.00 -4.97
C HIS A 114 3.95 10.25 -4.78
N LEU A 115 2.64 10.12 -4.80
CA LEU A 115 1.73 11.25 -4.64
C LEU A 115 1.14 11.31 -3.24
N GLY A 116 1.12 12.53 -2.69
CA GLY A 116 0.70 12.75 -1.31
C GLY A 116 -0.81 12.68 -1.11
N GLU A 117 -1.21 12.67 0.17
CA GLU A 117 -2.60 12.59 0.63
C GLU A 117 -3.54 13.64 -0.01
N GLN A 118 -3.04 14.82 -0.33
CA GLN A 118 -3.86 15.88 -0.97
C GLN A 118 -4.35 15.47 -2.35
N VAL A 119 -3.51 14.76 -3.13
CA VAL A 119 -3.89 14.29 -4.47
C VAL A 119 -4.86 13.13 -4.33
N ARG A 120 -4.65 12.23 -3.39
CA ARG A 120 -5.59 11.15 -3.07
C ARG A 120 -6.98 11.70 -2.74
N LYS A 121 -7.07 12.70 -1.86
CA LYS A 121 -8.35 13.36 -1.51
C LYS A 121 -9.05 14.02 -2.70
N ARG A 122 -8.30 14.59 -3.64
CA ARG A 122 -8.88 15.14 -4.87
C ARG A 122 -9.51 14.05 -5.73
N ILE A 123 -8.84 12.93 -5.89
CA ILE A 123 -9.35 11.77 -6.63
C ILE A 123 -10.57 11.18 -5.95
N GLU A 124 -10.56 11.03 -4.63
CA GLU A 124 -11.73 10.61 -3.86
C GLU A 124 -12.93 11.51 -4.11
N ASN A 125 -12.74 12.83 -4.12
CA ASN A 125 -13.79 13.78 -4.40
C ASN A 125 -14.29 13.73 -5.86
N GLU A 126 -13.39 13.49 -6.82
CA GLU A 126 -13.70 13.39 -8.25
C GLU A 126 -14.45 12.10 -8.57
N LEU A 127 -14.01 10.98 -8.03
CA LEU A 127 -14.63 9.68 -8.23
C LEU A 127 -15.97 9.55 -7.47
N GLY A 128 -16.19 10.39 -6.45
CA GLY A 128 -17.38 10.32 -5.63
C GLY A 128 -17.48 9.02 -4.82
N ASN A 129 -18.65 8.37 -4.85
CA ASN A 129 -18.92 7.15 -4.10
C ASN A 129 -18.75 5.88 -4.94
N GLU A 130 -17.62 5.77 -5.65
CA GLU A 130 -17.33 4.51 -6.35
C GLU A 130 -17.17 3.36 -5.34
N ASP A 131 -17.92 2.29 -5.56
CA ASP A 131 -17.95 1.13 -4.68
C ASP A 131 -17.04 -0.01 -5.18
N VAL A 132 -16.65 0.00 -6.47
CA VAL A 132 -15.84 -1.05 -7.09
C VAL A 132 -14.74 -0.47 -7.99
N ASP A 133 -13.60 -1.14 -8.06
CA ASP A 133 -12.49 -0.84 -8.94
C ASP A 133 -12.72 -1.41 -10.37
N PRO A 134 -11.85 -1.12 -11.36
CA PRO A 134 -11.97 -1.65 -12.72
C PRO A 134 -11.92 -3.18 -12.81
N HIS A 135 -11.40 -3.86 -11.79
CA HIS A 135 -11.36 -5.32 -11.70
C HIS A 135 -12.59 -5.92 -11.01
N GLY A 136 -13.54 -5.08 -10.56
CA GLY A 136 -14.75 -5.49 -9.83
C GLY A 136 -14.54 -5.74 -8.34
N SER A 137 -13.39 -5.36 -7.78
CA SER A 137 -13.13 -5.50 -6.35
C SER A 137 -13.71 -4.32 -5.57
N VAL A 138 -14.29 -4.59 -4.40
CA VAL A 138 -14.93 -3.57 -3.57
C VAL A 138 -13.89 -2.58 -3.04
N ILE A 139 -14.12 -1.28 -3.24
CA ILE A 139 -13.28 -0.21 -2.66
C ILE A 139 -13.67 -0.05 -1.18
N PRO A 140 -12.75 -0.30 -0.22
CA PRO A 140 -13.06 -0.14 1.19
C PRO A 140 -13.50 1.29 1.50
N ARG A 141 -14.56 1.46 2.30
CA ARG A 141 -15.05 2.79 2.71
C ARG A 141 -14.19 3.35 3.84
N GLU A 142 -13.97 4.67 3.81
CA GLU A 142 -13.29 5.34 4.94
C GLU A 142 -14.17 5.24 6.19
N LYS A 143 -13.63 4.64 7.24
CA LYS A 143 -14.28 4.62 8.56
C LYS A 143 -14.05 5.97 9.24
N LYS A 144 -15.13 6.71 9.45
CA LYS A 144 -15.11 7.96 10.24
C LYS A 144 -14.82 7.70 11.69
#